data_1e22f03f17205c0c482c5df980b1ff35
#
_entry.id   1e22f03f17205c0c482c5df980b1ff35
#
_cell.length_a   1.000
_cell.length_b   1.000
_cell.length_c   1.000
_cell.angle_alpha   90.00
_cell.angle_beta   90.00
_cell.angle_gamma   90.00
#
_symmetry.space_group_name_H-M   'P 1'
#
loop_
_entity.id
_entity.type
_entity.pdbx_description
1 polymer ?
#
loop_
_entity_poly.entity_id
_entity_poly.type
_entity_poly.pdbx_seq_one_letter_code
_entity_poly.pdbx_strand_id
1 'polypeptide(L)'
;TQGFWPSENDVLPLCEDQVHSNKVFAFVAGPDLVLQHSNLSLEEVNPGDELAIEMEIKNRGLTDLNDEIQINFSPMNEWTILSNNSVTLSGLDARDSEEFSFDILVSSETPNGTFAGVIFSIENESSYPRQDTVQFLVGQPETLFLDGFENGLVNWYVTGDWGLTDEAGTGSNALSDSPNGNYDEAQESFAEFEINLDLSLYSSSVVEFIAKWEIESNYDFVRLQADVEGDGWVSLEGLYTEPGSGQLAQPAGEHGYDGTQEVWVEERIQLDQLGDAIIYGFRFIQTSDNAVEEDGFIVDDFSILGMPAFQIGDFNLDHSVNVMDVFGMADLIISEENPADLQLLFCDINGSGDIDTVDILLLINIILKF
;
A
#
# COMPACT_ATOMS: atom_id res chain seq x y z
N THR A 1 18.81 -23.64 -28.39
CA THR A 1 18.55 -24.45 -27.20
C THR A 1 17.07 -24.30 -26.83
N GLN A 2 16.30 -25.37 -27.03
CA GLN A 2 14.88 -25.34 -26.69
C GLN A 2 14.77 -25.27 -25.16
N GLY A 3 14.10 -24.22 -24.65
CA GLY A 3 13.67 -24.19 -23.30
C GLY A 3 12.88 -25.48 -22.99
N PHE A 4 13.34 -26.24 -22.03
CA PHE A 4 12.61 -27.40 -21.57
C PHE A 4 11.44 -26.90 -20.70
N TRP A 5 10.26 -27.00 -21.27
CA TRP A 5 9.04 -26.99 -20.50
C TRP A 5 8.69 -28.44 -20.24
N PRO A 6 8.90 -28.92 -19.04
CA PRO A 6 8.34 -30.24 -18.72
C PRO A 6 6.83 -30.11 -18.94
N SER A 7 6.27 -31.00 -19.76
CA SER A 7 4.82 -31.15 -19.82
C SER A 7 4.31 -31.55 -18.43
N GLU A 8 3.03 -31.36 -18.16
CA GLU A 8 2.44 -31.82 -16.90
C GLU A 8 2.76 -33.32 -16.65
N ASN A 9 2.98 -34.09 -17.71
CA ASN A 9 3.36 -35.47 -17.62
C ASN A 9 4.88 -35.69 -17.44
N ASP A 10 5.72 -34.74 -17.87
CA ASP A 10 7.17 -34.84 -17.68
C ASP A 10 7.56 -34.32 -16.29
N VAL A 11 6.70 -33.54 -15.74
CA VAL A 11 6.97 -33.01 -14.42
C VAL A 11 6.93 -34.13 -13.47
N LEU A 12 6.77 -35.27 -13.74
CA LEU A 12 6.89 -35.87 -12.53
C LEU A 12 6.13 -37.15 -12.34
N PRO A 13 6.73 -38.19 -12.78
CA PRO A 13 6.50 -39.46 -12.13
C PRO A 13 6.74 -39.45 -10.62
N LEU A 14 7.51 -38.47 -10.14
CA LEU A 14 7.84 -38.30 -8.73
C LEU A 14 6.78 -37.53 -7.93
N CYS A 15 5.85 -36.82 -8.60
CA CYS A 15 4.81 -36.04 -7.95
C CYS A 15 3.40 -36.58 -8.19
N GLU A 16 3.24 -37.64 -8.95
CA GLU A 16 1.93 -38.23 -9.21
C GLU A 16 1.19 -38.65 -7.93
N ASP A 17 1.92 -39.00 -6.89
CA ASP A 17 1.34 -39.36 -5.59
C ASP A 17 1.21 -38.21 -4.60
N GLN A 18 1.64 -37.01 -5.00
CA GLN A 18 1.65 -35.80 -4.12
C GLN A 18 1.02 -34.59 -4.76
N VAL A 19 0.06 -34.78 -5.65
CA VAL A 19 -0.61 -33.71 -6.38
C VAL A 19 -1.55 -32.91 -5.47
N HIS A 20 -0.99 -32.22 -4.49
CA HIS A 20 -1.70 -31.18 -3.75
C HIS A 20 -1.04 -29.81 -3.88
N SER A 21 0.06 -29.69 -4.62
CA SER A 21 0.62 -28.38 -4.97
C SER A 21 0.66 -28.22 -6.49
N ASN A 22 -0.08 -27.26 -7.00
CA ASN A 22 -0.03 -26.83 -8.40
C ASN A 22 1.27 -26.06 -8.74
N LYS A 23 2.36 -26.29 -8.01
CA LYS A 23 3.63 -25.61 -8.28
C LYS A 23 4.35 -26.31 -9.42
N VAL A 24 4.35 -25.69 -10.58
CA VAL A 24 5.16 -26.10 -11.73
C VAL A 24 6.52 -25.42 -11.63
N PHE A 25 7.59 -26.21 -11.52
CA PHE A 25 8.95 -25.69 -11.60
C PHE A 25 9.39 -25.68 -13.08
N ALA A 26 9.47 -24.49 -13.67
CA ALA A 26 10.04 -24.31 -14.98
C ALA A 26 11.54 -23.98 -14.85
N PHE A 27 12.39 -24.73 -15.52
CA PHE A 27 13.81 -24.39 -15.66
C PHE A 27 14.03 -23.75 -17.03
N VAL A 28 14.44 -22.51 -17.04
CA VAL A 28 14.84 -21.83 -18.27
C VAL A 28 16.29 -22.18 -18.56
N ALA A 29 16.55 -22.81 -19.71
CA ALA A 29 17.88 -23.20 -20.15
C ALA A 29 18.66 -22.06 -20.83
N GLY A 30 18.05 -20.89 -20.97
CA GLY A 30 18.66 -19.65 -21.46
C GLY A 30 18.87 -18.62 -20.35
N PRO A 31 19.44 -17.43 -20.66
CA PRO A 31 19.43 -16.31 -19.76
C PRO A 31 17.97 -15.85 -19.51
N ASP A 32 17.64 -15.50 -18.28
CA ASP A 32 16.32 -15.00 -17.86
C ASP A 32 16.53 -13.79 -16.96
N LEU A 33 16.52 -12.61 -17.56
CA LEU A 33 16.74 -11.35 -16.86
C LEU A 33 15.47 -10.90 -16.16
N VAL A 34 15.58 -10.57 -14.88
CA VAL A 34 14.48 -9.99 -14.08
C VAL A 34 15.01 -8.89 -13.20
N LEU A 35 14.16 -7.92 -12.92
CA LEU A 35 14.38 -6.96 -11.86
C LEU A 35 13.81 -7.54 -10.57
N GLN A 36 14.60 -7.53 -9.48
CA GLN A 36 14.23 -8.17 -8.23
C GLN A 36 13.95 -7.18 -7.11
N HIS A 37 14.51 -5.99 -7.21
CA HIS A 37 14.47 -5.03 -6.12
C HIS A 37 14.52 -3.61 -6.67
N SER A 38 13.80 -2.70 -6.01
CA SER A 38 13.89 -1.28 -6.29
C SER A 38 13.84 -0.51 -4.97
N ASN A 39 14.81 0.37 -4.76
CA ASN A 39 14.82 1.30 -3.64
C ASN A 39 14.80 2.73 -4.17
N LEU A 40 14.08 3.58 -3.47
CA LEU A 40 14.16 5.02 -3.68
C LEU A 40 15.18 5.61 -2.70
N SER A 41 15.96 6.59 -3.14
CA SER A 41 16.89 7.30 -2.26
C SER A 41 16.21 8.21 -1.23
N LEU A 42 14.89 8.41 -1.36
CA LEU A 42 14.04 9.16 -0.44
C LEU A 42 12.92 8.26 0.06
N GLU A 43 12.64 8.31 1.35
CA GLU A 43 11.48 7.64 1.97
C GLU A 43 10.18 8.36 1.63
N GLU A 44 10.23 9.67 1.53
CA GLU A 44 9.11 10.54 1.17
C GLU A 44 9.49 11.36 -0.05
N VAL A 45 8.67 11.34 -1.06
CA VAL A 45 8.89 12.03 -2.33
C VAL A 45 7.93 13.20 -2.46
N ASN A 46 8.46 14.41 -2.64
CA ASN A 46 7.68 15.62 -2.77
C ASN A 46 7.77 16.20 -4.20
N PRO A 47 6.84 17.06 -4.60
CA PRO A 47 6.95 17.80 -5.86
C PRO A 47 8.26 18.59 -5.93
N GLY A 48 8.99 18.42 -7.02
CA GLY A 48 10.28 19.06 -7.24
C GLY A 48 11.50 18.30 -6.73
N ASP A 49 11.32 17.13 -6.12
CA ASP A 49 12.43 16.33 -5.60
C ASP A 49 13.21 15.64 -6.74
N GLU A 50 14.54 15.63 -6.58
CA GLU A 50 15.43 14.76 -7.33
C GLU A 50 15.72 13.52 -6.48
N LEU A 51 15.52 12.34 -7.05
CA LEU A 51 15.81 11.09 -6.37
C LEU A 51 16.48 10.08 -7.29
N ALA A 52 17.30 9.21 -6.69
CA ALA A 52 17.84 8.05 -7.37
C ALA A 52 16.94 6.84 -7.15
N ILE A 53 16.73 6.06 -8.19
CA ILE A 53 16.12 4.73 -8.10
C ILE A 53 17.24 3.72 -8.22
N GLU A 54 17.44 2.94 -7.16
CA GLU A 54 18.40 1.84 -7.11
C GLU A 54 17.70 0.55 -7.51
N MET A 55 18.29 -0.19 -8.44
CA MET A 55 17.71 -1.39 -9.03
C MET A 55 18.71 -2.54 -9.00
N GLU A 56 18.21 -3.76 -8.81
CA GLU A 56 18.98 -4.98 -9.00
C GLU A 56 18.41 -5.76 -10.20
N ILE A 57 19.25 -6.03 -11.20
CA ILE A 57 18.93 -6.97 -12.27
C ILE A 57 19.56 -8.32 -11.99
N LYS A 58 18.83 -9.40 -12.19
CA LYS A 58 19.31 -10.77 -11.98
C LYS A 58 19.07 -11.65 -13.19
N ASN A 59 20.08 -12.43 -13.53
CA ASN A 59 19.93 -13.52 -14.46
C ASN A 59 19.49 -14.80 -13.73
N ARG A 60 18.19 -15.09 -13.72
CA ARG A 60 17.63 -16.32 -13.13
C ARG A 60 17.86 -17.56 -14.01
N GLY A 61 18.32 -17.35 -15.24
CA GLY A 61 18.62 -18.41 -16.19
C GLY A 61 19.77 -19.31 -15.76
N LEU A 62 20.03 -20.35 -16.55
CA LEU A 62 21.08 -21.33 -16.30
C LEU A 62 22.31 -21.12 -17.19
N THR A 63 22.30 -20.11 -18.03
CA THR A 63 23.40 -19.78 -18.93
C THR A 63 23.82 -18.33 -18.75
N ASP A 64 25.10 -18.07 -18.94
CA ASP A 64 25.65 -16.75 -18.93
C ASP A 64 25.13 -15.92 -20.10
N LEU A 65 24.89 -14.65 -19.86
CA LEU A 65 24.62 -13.65 -20.86
C LEU A 65 25.88 -12.83 -21.09
N ASN A 66 26.50 -12.98 -22.25
CA ASN A 66 27.75 -12.29 -22.61
C ASN A 66 27.52 -11.02 -23.44
N ASP A 67 26.29 -10.81 -23.91
CA ASP A 67 25.91 -9.64 -24.70
C ASP A 67 25.56 -8.48 -23.79
N GLU A 68 25.66 -7.26 -24.31
CA GLU A 68 25.22 -6.07 -23.57
C GLU A 68 23.72 -6.14 -23.26
N ILE A 69 23.36 -5.68 -22.07
CA ILE A 69 21.99 -5.57 -21.61
C ILE A 69 21.59 -4.10 -21.70
N GLN A 70 20.65 -3.77 -22.55
CA GLN A 70 20.10 -2.43 -22.62
C GLN A 70 18.80 -2.35 -21.82
N ILE A 71 18.77 -1.46 -20.84
CA ILE A 71 17.60 -1.14 -20.05
C ILE A 71 17.13 0.24 -20.48
N ASN A 72 15.96 0.32 -21.08
CA ASN A 72 15.37 1.58 -21.54
C ASN A 72 14.34 2.05 -20.51
N PHE A 73 14.29 3.36 -20.28
CA PHE A 73 13.38 4.02 -19.36
C PHE A 73 12.43 4.93 -20.11
N SER A 74 11.17 4.95 -19.66
CA SER A 74 10.19 5.95 -20.07
C SER A 74 9.40 6.43 -18.85
N PRO A 75 9.02 7.71 -18.77
CA PRO A 75 8.21 8.19 -17.66
C PRO A 75 6.85 7.50 -17.69
N MET A 76 6.32 7.18 -16.52
CA MET A 76 4.98 6.61 -16.38
C MET A 76 3.90 7.65 -16.77
N ASN A 77 4.17 8.92 -16.48
CA ASN A 77 3.31 10.07 -16.82
C ASN A 77 4.14 11.37 -16.91
N GLU A 78 3.48 12.50 -17.13
CA GLU A 78 4.10 13.82 -17.25
C GLU A 78 4.81 14.31 -15.97
N TRP A 79 4.53 13.73 -14.84
CA TRP A 79 5.10 14.13 -13.55
C TRP A 79 6.53 13.61 -13.32
N THR A 80 6.98 12.66 -14.11
CA THR A 80 8.32 12.10 -14.02
C THR A 80 9.22 12.62 -15.14
N ILE A 81 10.31 13.26 -14.78
CA ILE A 81 11.31 13.79 -15.71
C ILE A 81 12.57 12.92 -15.56
N LEU A 82 12.99 12.31 -16.66
CA LEU A 82 14.16 11.44 -16.69
C LEU A 82 15.42 12.22 -17.08
N SER A 83 16.49 12.05 -16.29
CA SER A 83 17.81 12.58 -16.63
C SER A 83 18.47 11.82 -17.78
N ASN A 84 18.23 10.50 -17.83
CA ASN A 84 18.66 9.58 -18.88
C ASN A 84 17.51 8.65 -19.24
N ASN A 85 17.50 8.17 -20.45
CA ASN A 85 16.43 7.25 -20.93
C ASN A 85 16.93 5.80 -21.10
N SER A 86 18.16 5.49 -20.76
CA SER A 86 18.67 4.13 -20.78
C SER A 86 19.96 3.96 -19.96
N VAL A 87 20.19 2.72 -19.53
CA VAL A 87 21.44 2.24 -18.96
C VAL A 87 21.87 0.99 -19.72
N THR A 88 23.17 0.83 -19.93
CA THR A 88 23.77 -0.35 -20.57
C THR A 88 24.70 -1.05 -19.60
N LEU A 89 24.47 -2.34 -19.37
CA LEU A 89 25.29 -3.23 -18.54
C LEU A 89 26.04 -4.22 -19.42
N SER A 90 27.19 -4.71 -18.90
CA SER A 90 28.08 -5.62 -19.64
C SER A 90 27.72 -7.05 -19.40
N GLY A 91 26.76 -7.66 -19.90
CA GLY A 91 26.46 -9.08 -19.68
C GLY A 91 26.27 -9.47 -18.21
N LEU A 92 25.76 -10.65 -17.95
CA LEU A 92 25.48 -11.13 -16.59
C LEU A 92 25.59 -12.66 -16.53
N ASP A 93 26.43 -13.18 -15.66
CA ASP A 93 26.63 -14.62 -15.50
C ASP A 93 25.33 -15.28 -14.98
N ALA A 94 25.21 -16.59 -15.21
CA ALA A 94 24.09 -17.38 -14.76
C ALA A 94 23.93 -17.31 -13.23
N ARG A 95 22.75 -16.98 -12.76
CA ARG A 95 22.41 -16.84 -11.33
C ARG A 95 23.03 -15.62 -10.62
N ASP A 96 23.74 -14.79 -11.34
CA ASP A 96 24.35 -13.56 -10.79
C ASP A 96 23.40 -12.38 -10.92
N SER A 97 23.70 -11.31 -10.18
CA SER A 97 22.97 -10.05 -10.20
C SER A 97 23.91 -8.85 -10.26
N GLU A 98 23.44 -7.75 -10.80
CA GLU A 98 24.15 -6.47 -10.88
C GLU A 98 23.22 -5.34 -10.45
N GLU A 99 23.74 -4.46 -9.60
CA GLU A 99 23.05 -3.26 -9.15
C GLU A 99 23.34 -2.09 -10.09
N PHE A 100 22.35 -1.28 -10.36
CA PHE A 100 22.50 -0.02 -11.09
C PHE A 100 21.53 1.02 -10.52
N SER A 101 21.83 2.29 -10.78
CA SER A 101 20.95 3.39 -10.36
C SER A 101 20.76 4.40 -11.48
N PHE A 102 19.67 5.13 -11.42
CA PHE A 102 19.42 6.25 -12.31
C PHE A 102 18.64 7.35 -11.58
N ASP A 103 18.86 8.61 -12.00
CA ASP A 103 18.25 9.76 -11.37
C ASP A 103 17.00 10.20 -12.12
N ILE A 104 16.01 10.58 -11.37
CA ILE A 104 14.78 11.19 -11.87
C ILE A 104 14.49 12.49 -11.11
N LEU A 105 13.76 13.38 -11.76
CA LEU A 105 13.18 14.56 -11.14
C LEU A 105 11.66 14.43 -11.16
N VAL A 106 11.03 14.62 -10.03
CA VAL A 106 9.58 14.79 -9.92
C VAL A 106 9.25 16.23 -10.29
N SER A 107 8.31 16.46 -11.18
CA SER A 107 7.89 17.81 -11.53
C SER A 107 7.47 18.59 -10.28
N SER A 108 7.85 19.86 -10.18
CA SER A 108 7.38 20.75 -9.11
C SER A 108 5.87 21.03 -9.17
N GLU A 109 5.26 20.70 -10.30
CA GLU A 109 3.82 20.86 -10.54
C GLU A 109 3.04 19.57 -10.22
N THR A 110 3.74 18.53 -9.73
CA THR A 110 3.08 17.27 -9.39
C THR A 110 2.14 17.46 -8.22
N PRO A 111 0.87 17.13 -8.36
CA PRO A 111 -0.06 17.18 -7.25
C PRO A 111 0.30 16.17 -6.16
N ASN A 112 0.05 16.51 -4.90
CA ASN A 112 0.09 15.54 -3.80
C ASN A 112 -0.89 14.38 -4.07
N GLY A 113 -0.59 13.18 -3.64
CA GLY A 113 -1.44 12.03 -3.90
C GLY A 113 -1.36 11.47 -5.32
N THR A 114 -0.50 12.03 -6.17
CA THR A 114 -0.28 11.53 -7.52
C THR A 114 0.78 10.43 -7.51
N PHE A 115 0.53 9.34 -8.22
CA PHE A 115 1.57 8.37 -8.52
C PHE A 115 2.45 8.87 -9.65
N ALA A 116 3.75 8.96 -9.39
CA ALA A 116 4.79 9.14 -10.40
C ALA A 116 5.59 7.85 -10.52
N GLY A 117 6.38 7.71 -11.59
CA GLY A 117 7.17 6.50 -11.75
C GLY A 117 7.81 6.35 -13.12
N VAL A 118 8.50 5.23 -13.26
CA VAL A 118 9.27 4.89 -14.47
C VAL A 118 8.87 3.50 -14.95
N ILE A 119 8.55 3.43 -16.21
CA ILE A 119 8.39 2.18 -16.94
C ILE A 119 9.76 1.86 -17.55
N PHE A 120 10.25 0.67 -17.32
CA PHE A 120 11.48 0.20 -17.93
C PHE A 120 11.24 -1.06 -18.74
N SER A 121 12.01 -1.18 -19.82
CA SER A 121 12.04 -2.37 -20.66
C SER A 121 13.48 -2.87 -20.76
N ILE A 122 13.64 -4.18 -20.59
CA ILE A 122 14.91 -4.87 -20.78
C ILE A 122 14.88 -5.46 -22.18
N GLU A 123 15.83 -5.04 -23.01
CA GLU A 123 15.99 -5.54 -24.36
C GLU A 123 17.34 -6.23 -24.50
N ASN A 124 17.30 -7.48 -24.95
CA ASN A 124 18.49 -8.25 -25.27
C ASN A 124 18.10 -9.34 -26.27
N GLU A 125 18.96 -9.59 -27.29
CA GLU A 125 18.69 -10.58 -28.35
C GLU A 125 18.64 -12.02 -27.83
N SER A 126 19.29 -12.31 -26.71
CA SER A 126 19.45 -13.65 -26.11
C SER A 126 18.46 -13.94 -24.98
N SER A 127 17.69 -12.94 -24.52
CA SER A 127 16.73 -13.05 -23.42
C SER A 127 15.33 -12.65 -23.87
N TYR A 128 14.33 -13.02 -23.08
CA TYR A 128 12.95 -12.58 -23.33
C TYR A 128 12.81 -11.11 -22.99
N PRO A 129 12.17 -10.28 -23.85
CA PRO A 129 11.89 -8.90 -23.52
C PRO A 129 10.98 -8.83 -22.28
N ARG A 130 11.30 -7.93 -21.37
CA ARG A 130 10.52 -7.68 -20.18
C ARG A 130 10.24 -6.21 -20.03
N GLN A 131 9.08 -5.92 -19.50
CA GLN A 131 8.68 -4.59 -19.09
C GLN A 131 8.17 -4.68 -17.65
N ASP A 132 8.53 -3.69 -16.86
CA ASP A 132 8.06 -3.54 -15.48
C ASP A 132 7.94 -2.06 -15.14
N THR A 133 7.38 -1.73 -13.96
CA THR A 133 7.14 -0.35 -13.55
C THR A 133 7.53 -0.17 -12.10
N VAL A 134 8.34 0.86 -11.82
CA VAL A 134 8.53 1.38 -10.48
C VAL A 134 7.65 2.60 -10.34
N GLN A 135 6.73 2.57 -9.39
CA GLN A 135 5.87 3.69 -9.07
C GLN A 135 5.98 4.04 -7.58
N PHE A 136 5.79 5.29 -7.28
CA PHE A 136 5.81 5.83 -5.92
C PHE A 136 4.80 6.97 -5.81
N LEU A 137 4.32 7.18 -4.60
CA LEU A 137 3.39 8.25 -4.29
C LEU A 137 4.15 9.55 -4.04
N VAL A 138 3.64 10.65 -4.55
CA VAL A 138 4.24 12.00 -4.39
C VAL A 138 3.42 12.80 -3.39
N GLY A 139 4.11 13.39 -2.41
CA GLY A 139 3.52 14.24 -1.37
C GLY A 139 3.55 13.62 0.02
N GLN A 140 3.03 14.35 0.98
CA GLN A 140 3.00 13.95 2.39
C GLN A 140 1.62 13.42 2.76
N PRO A 141 1.52 12.23 3.38
CA PRO A 141 0.26 11.78 3.93
C PRO A 141 -0.15 12.62 5.15
N GLU A 142 -1.44 12.76 5.35
CA GLU A 142 -2.02 13.33 6.57
C GLU A 142 -2.24 12.22 7.60
N THR A 143 -1.93 12.52 8.85
CA THR A 143 -2.29 11.64 9.96
C THR A 143 -3.77 11.83 10.30
N LEU A 144 -4.59 10.85 10.01
CA LEU A 144 -6.04 10.87 10.21
C LEU A 144 -6.42 10.36 11.61
N PHE A 145 -5.63 9.42 12.13
CA PHE A 145 -5.73 8.89 13.48
C PHE A 145 -4.34 8.42 13.96
N LEU A 146 -4.05 8.59 15.24
CA LEU A 146 -2.82 8.10 15.86
C LEU A 146 -3.09 7.77 17.32
N ASP A 147 -2.72 6.58 17.76
CA ASP A 147 -2.74 6.17 19.16
C ASP A 147 -1.59 5.20 19.47
N GLY A 148 -0.63 5.64 20.26
CA GLY A 148 0.45 4.82 20.82
C GLY A 148 0.15 4.37 22.24
N PHE A 149 -1.12 4.36 22.67
CA PHE A 149 -1.64 3.86 23.95
C PHE A 149 -1.05 4.49 25.22
N GLU A 150 -0.18 5.49 25.11
CA GLU A 150 0.46 6.16 26.24
C GLU A 150 -0.51 6.99 27.09
N ASN A 151 -1.66 7.36 26.56
CA ASN A 151 -2.71 8.08 27.26
C ASN A 151 -3.84 7.18 27.77
N GLY A 152 -3.64 5.87 27.77
CA GLY A 152 -4.65 4.89 28.11
C GLY A 152 -5.60 4.57 26.96
N LEU A 153 -6.72 3.94 27.23
CA LEU A 153 -7.71 3.52 26.22
C LEU A 153 -8.81 4.56 26.01
N VAL A 154 -8.47 5.84 26.01
CA VAL A 154 -9.48 6.92 25.94
C VAL A 154 -10.25 6.95 24.62
N ASN A 155 -9.65 6.44 23.55
CA ASN A 155 -10.25 6.36 22.23
C ASN A 155 -10.93 5.01 21.96
N TRP A 156 -10.67 4.00 22.81
CA TRP A 156 -11.03 2.61 22.56
C TRP A 156 -12.12 2.13 23.52
N TYR A 157 -13.11 1.46 22.99
CA TYR A 157 -14.04 0.66 23.76
C TYR A 157 -13.60 -0.80 23.67
N VAL A 158 -13.44 -1.44 24.84
CA VAL A 158 -12.90 -2.80 24.93
C VAL A 158 -13.88 -3.75 25.62
N THR A 159 -13.85 -5.01 25.20
CA THR A 159 -14.60 -6.11 25.82
C THR A 159 -13.65 -7.27 26.16
N GLY A 160 -14.10 -8.22 26.99
CA GLY A 160 -13.25 -9.34 27.42
C GLY A 160 -12.04 -8.83 28.18
N ASP A 161 -10.89 -9.38 27.88
CA ASP A 161 -9.63 -9.07 28.57
C ASP A 161 -8.77 -8.03 27.85
N TRP A 162 -9.25 -7.46 26.74
CA TRP A 162 -8.52 -6.39 26.07
C TRP A 162 -8.16 -5.26 27.04
N GLY A 163 -6.90 -4.88 27.06
CA GLY A 163 -6.38 -3.88 27.97
C GLY A 163 -4.96 -3.44 27.66
N LEU A 164 -4.40 -2.61 28.54
CA LEU A 164 -3.02 -2.16 28.39
C LEU A 164 -2.05 -3.17 28.97
N THR A 165 -0.93 -3.37 28.27
CA THR A 165 0.26 -4.08 28.75
C THR A 165 1.45 -3.14 28.79
N ASP A 166 2.44 -3.43 29.65
CA ASP A 166 3.74 -2.76 29.69
C ASP A 166 4.77 -3.40 28.73
N GLU A 167 4.35 -4.42 28.01
CA GLU A 167 5.11 -5.02 26.93
C GLU A 167 4.89 -4.22 25.64
N ALA A 168 5.49 -3.03 25.58
CA ALA A 168 5.34 -2.07 24.50
C ALA A 168 6.45 -2.23 23.44
N GLY A 169 6.11 -1.95 22.19
CA GLY A 169 7.06 -1.85 21.09
C GLY A 169 7.81 -0.53 21.13
N THR A 170 7.09 0.54 21.46
CA THR A 170 7.62 1.87 21.75
C THR A 170 7.00 2.41 23.06
N GLY A 171 7.57 3.46 23.62
CA GLY A 171 7.00 4.08 24.81
C GLY A 171 6.94 3.14 26.03
N SER A 172 5.77 3.01 26.64
CA SER A 172 5.55 2.31 27.91
C SER A 172 4.29 1.44 27.95
N ASN A 173 3.37 1.61 27.01
CA ASN A 173 2.11 0.88 27.00
C ASN A 173 1.78 0.46 25.56
N ALA A 174 1.19 -0.72 25.43
CA ALA A 174 0.62 -1.23 24.21
C ALA A 174 -0.78 -1.79 24.50
N LEU A 175 -1.57 -2.06 23.46
CA LEU A 175 -2.87 -2.71 23.56
C LEU A 175 -2.70 -4.22 23.37
N SER A 176 -3.26 -5.03 24.30
CA SER A 176 -3.25 -6.49 24.22
C SER A 176 -4.64 -7.06 24.43
N ASP A 177 -4.93 -8.18 23.78
CA ASP A 177 -6.14 -8.99 24.02
C ASP A 177 -6.08 -9.77 25.33
N SER A 178 -4.87 -9.94 25.89
CA SER A 178 -4.58 -10.76 27.07
C SER A 178 -3.46 -10.19 27.95
N PRO A 179 -3.55 -8.93 28.44
CA PRO A 179 -2.45 -8.23 29.12
C PRO A 179 -2.00 -8.85 30.45
N ASN A 180 -2.72 -9.84 30.99
CA ASN A 180 -2.44 -10.45 32.27
C ASN A 180 -2.06 -11.95 32.18
N GLY A 181 -1.84 -12.46 31.01
CA GLY A 181 -1.53 -13.87 30.74
C GLY A 181 -2.12 -14.31 29.41
N ASN A 182 -2.45 -15.57 29.27
CA ASN A 182 -3.03 -16.09 28.04
C ASN A 182 -4.49 -15.64 27.87
N TYR A 183 -4.97 -15.55 26.63
CA TYR A 183 -6.38 -15.29 26.33
C TYR A 183 -7.25 -16.48 26.77
N ASP A 184 -8.54 -16.23 27.05
CA ASP A 184 -9.47 -17.25 27.51
C ASP A 184 -9.99 -18.15 26.37
N GLU A 185 -10.37 -19.41 26.72
CA GLU A 185 -11.06 -20.34 25.81
C GLU A 185 -12.49 -19.86 25.46
N ALA A 186 -12.96 -20.22 24.26
CA ALA A 186 -14.33 -19.99 23.77
C ALA A 186 -14.79 -18.54 23.86
N GLN A 187 -13.89 -17.62 23.62
CA GLN A 187 -14.13 -16.18 23.75
C GLN A 187 -14.29 -15.51 22.38
N GLU A 188 -15.12 -14.47 22.36
CA GLU A 188 -15.12 -13.44 21.34
C GLU A 188 -15.04 -12.09 22.06
N SER A 189 -13.96 -11.38 21.84
CA SER A 189 -13.67 -10.10 22.48
C SER A 189 -13.07 -9.13 21.49
N PHE A 190 -13.21 -7.83 21.74
CA PHE A 190 -12.72 -6.83 20.80
C PHE A 190 -12.29 -5.54 21.50
N ALA A 191 -11.42 -4.82 20.82
CA ALA A 191 -11.09 -3.41 21.07
C ALA A 191 -11.47 -2.62 19.84
N GLU A 192 -12.39 -1.65 19.98
CA GLU A 192 -12.91 -0.86 18.85
C GLU A 192 -12.85 0.64 19.13
N PHE A 193 -12.76 1.44 18.07
CA PHE A 193 -12.92 2.88 18.14
C PHE A 193 -13.76 3.39 16.96
N GLU A 194 -14.47 4.49 17.21
CA GLU A 194 -15.29 5.16 16.20
C GLU A 194 -14.49 6.24 15.47
N ILE A 195 -14.67 6.33 14.17
CA ILE A 195 -14.13 7.37 13.29
C ILE A 195 -15.18 7.66 12.22
N ASN A 196 -15.07 8.80 11.55
CA ASN A 196 -15.85 9.09 10.34
C ASN A 196 -14.85 9.45 9.24
N LEU A 197 -14.44 8.43 8.48
CA LEU A 197 -13.41 8.52 7.46
C LEU A 197 -14.02 8.26 6.08
N ASP A 198 -14.08 9.28 5.26
CA ASP A 198 -14.51 9.19 3.85
C ASP A 198 -13.27 8.91 2.99
N LEU A 199 -13.12 7.67 2.52
CA LEU A 199 -11.98 7.24 1.71
C LEU A 199 -11.94 7.91 0.34
N SER A 200 -13.06 8.42 -0.18
CA SER A 200 -13.11 9.13 -1.45
C SER A 200 -12.32 10.46 -1.46
N LEU A 201 -11.99 10.97 -0.27
CA LEU A 201 -11.18 12.18 -0.11
C LEU A 201 -9.66 11.92 -0.24
N TYR A 202 -9.26 10.66 -0.35
CA TYR A 202 -7.85 10.26 -0.36
C TYR A 202 -7.55 9.43 -1.60
N SER A 203 -6.41 9.69 -2.23
CA SER A 203 -5.91 8.89 -3.36
C SER A 203 -5.31 7.55 -2.91
N SER A 204 -4.90 7.48 -1.67
CA SER A 204 -4.46 6.26 -0.98
C SER A 204 -4.62 6.46 0.52
N SER A 205 -5.02 5.42 1.22
CA SER A 205 -5.10 5.42 2.68
C SER A 205 -4.58 4.10 3.23
N VAL A 206 -3.92 4.17 4.36
CA VAL A 206 -3.25 3.02 4.97
C VAL A 206 -3.45 3.02 6.48
N VAL A 207 -3.64 1.83 7.05
CA VAL A 207 -3.49 1.59 8.49
C VAL A 207 -2.08 1.02 8.71
N GLU A 208 -1.35 1.61 9.64
CA GLU A 208 -0.03 1.15 10.05
C GLU A 208 0.00 0.96 11.57
N PHE A 209 0.68 -0.09 12.01
CA PHE A 209 0.94 -0.35 13.42
C PHE A 209 2.10 -1.35 13.57
N ILE A 210 2.66 -1.46 14.75
CA ILE A 210 3.57 -2.56 15.06
C ILE A 210 2.84 -3.60 15.90
N ALA A 211 3.12 -4.87 15.65
CA ALA A 211 2.48 -5.97 16.35
C ALA A 211 3.40 -7.16 16.56
N LYS A 212 3.05 -7.99 17.54
CA LYS A 212 3.56 -9.35 17.74
C LYS A 212 2.45 -10.21 18.30
N TRP A 213 2.54 -11.52 18.12
CA TRP A 213 1.49 -12.43 18.59
C TRP A 213 1.97 -13.87 18.82
N GLU A 214 1.24 -14.57 19.68
CA GLU A 214 1.26 -16.00 19.83
C GLU A 214 -0.19 -16.47 19.95
N ILE A 215 -0.72 -17.12 18.89
CA ILE A 215 -2.12 -17.50 18.73
C ILE A 215 -2.17 -18.93 18.19
N GLU A 216 -3.07 -19.79 18.68
CA GLU A 216 -3.19 -21.16 18.20
C GLU A 216 -3.43 -21.22 16.70
N SER A 217 -2.44 -21.78 15.96
CA SER A 217 -2.50 -21.85 14.50
C SER A 217 -3.70 -22.66 14.00
N ASN A 218 -4.43 -22.11 13.03
CA ASN A 218 -5.61 -22.66 12.37
C ASN A 218 -6.88 -22.81 13.22
N TYR A 219 -6.87 -22.41 14.48
CA TYR A 219 -8.03 -22.54 15.37
C TYR A 219 -8.48 -21.20 15.92
N ASP A 220 -7.58 -20.44 16.53
CA ASP A 220 -7.87 -19.14 17.11
C ASP A 220 -7.43 -18.02 16.16
N PHE A 221 -7.99 -16.81 16.34
CA PHE A 221 -7.79 -15.78 15.32
C PHE A 221 -7.96 -14.36 15.86
N VAL A 222 -7.07 -13.46 15.46
CA VAL A 222 -7.26 -12.02 15.64
C VAL A 222 -7.39 -11.35 14.27
N ARG A 223 -8.37 -10.48 14.12
CA ARG A 223 -8.64 -9.76 12.87
C ARG A 223 -8.72 -8.26 13.11
N LEU A 224 -8.13 -7.46 12.25
CA LEU A 224 -8.50 -6.05 12.13
C LEU A 224 -9.67 -5.93 11.18
N GLN A 225 -10.73 -5.25 11.60
CA GLN A 225 -11.94 -5.03 10.82
C GLN A 225 -12.28 -3.54 10.73
N ALA A 226 -12.88 -3.13 9.62
CA ALA A 226 -13.47 -1.81 9.43
C ALA A 226 -15.00 -1.91 9.39
N ASP A 227 -15.71 -0.96 10.01
CA ASP A 227 -17.17 -0.78 9.83
C ASP A 227 -17.42 0.05 8.58
N VAL A 228 -17.79 -0.63 7.50
CA VAL A 228 -17.94 -0.06 6.16
C VAL A 228 -19.38 0.36 5.95
N GLU A 229 -19.61 1.64 5.66
CA GLU A 229 -20.92 2.25 5.41
C GLU A 229 -21.95 2.06 6.56
N GLY A 230 -21.53 1.56 7.74
CA GLY A 230 -22.44 1.17 8.81
C GLY A 230 -23.22 -0.11 8.54
N ASP A 231 -22.90 -0.83 7.47
CA ASP A 231 -23.55 -2.08 7.08
C ASP A 231 -22.91 -3.31 7.76
N GLY A 232 -21.79 -3.11 8.46
CA GLY A 232 -21.10 -4.12 9.25
C GLY A 232 -19.58 -4.18 9.04
N TRP A 233 -18.98 -5.10 9.77
CA TRP A 233 -17.53 -5.24 9.89
C TRP A 233 -16.96 -6.09 8.75
N VAL A 234 -15.91 -5.58 8.11
CA VAL A 234 -15.15 -6.23 7.03
C VAL A 234 -13.73 -6.47 7.51
N SER A 235 -13.26 -7.70 7.44
CA SER A 235 -11.87 -8.06 7.78
C SER A 235 -10.92 -7.54 6.72
N LEU A 236 -9.80 -6.96 7.15
CA LEU A 236 -8.83 -6.33 6.28
C LEU A 236 -7.67 -7.26 5.98
N GLU A 237 -7.24 -7.28 4.71
CA GLU A 237 -6.03 -7.95 4.27
C GLU A 237 -4.82 -7.05 4.49
N GLY A 238 -3.80 -7.55 5.20
CA GLY A 238 -2.56 -6.86 5.51
C GLY A 238 -1.34 -7.66 5.08
N LEU A 239 -0.17 -7.12 5.39
CA LEU A 239 1.12 -7.72 4.99
C LEU A 239 1.36 -9.07 5.69
N TYR A 240 0.93 -9.21 6.93
CA TYR A 240 1.15 -10.40 7.77
C TYR A 240 -0.12 -11.20 8.04
N THR A 241 -1.25 -10.80 7.48
CA THR A 241 -2.50 -11.54 7.65
C THR A 241 -2.54 -12.78 6.75
N GLU A 242 -3.19 -13.83 7.25
CA GLU A 242 -3.45 -15.06 6.51
C GLU A 242 -4.97 -15.29 6.38
N PRO A 243 -5.43 -15.97 5.33
CA PRO A 243 -6.85 -16.30 5.21
C PRO A 243 -7.26 -17.37 6.23
N GLY A 244 -8.31 -17.12 6.99
CA GLY A 244 -8.84 -18.04 7.98
C GLY A 244 -9.18 -19.43 7.43
N SER A 245 -8.89 -20.45 8.21
CA SER A 245 -9.00 -21.87 7.84
C SER A 245 -10.43 -22.36 7.64
N GLY A 246 -11.41 -21.66 8.20
CA GLY A 246 -12.80 -22.11 8.27
C GLY A 246 -13.06 -23.12 9.38
N GLN A 247 -12.13 -23.29 10.32
CA GLN A 247 -12.25 -24.18 11.46
C GLN A 247 -12.53 -23.37 12.72
N LEU A 248 -13.51 -23.86 13.50
CA LEU A 248 -13.86 -23.32 14.82
C LEU A 248 -13.95 -21.79 14.87
N ALA A 249 -12.99 -21.12 15.48
CA ALA A 249 -13.00 -19.67 15.67
C ALA A 249 -12.46 -18.87 14.46
N GLN A 250 -11.92 -19.53 13.43
CA GLN A 250 -11.43 -18.87 12.21
C GLN A 250 -12.47 -18.88 11.10
N PRO A 251 -13.08 -17.74 10.72
CA PRO A 251 -13.96 -17.65 9.57
C PRO A 251 -13.23 -17.94 8.26
N ALA A 252 -13.80 -18.80 7.41
CA ALA A 252 -13.18 -19.24 6.18
C ALA A 252 -12.88 -18.09 5.21
N GLY A 253 -11.59 -17.87 4.93
CA GLY A 253 -11.12 -16.91 3.94
C GLY A 253 -11.16 -15.45 4.39
N GLU A 254 -11.59 -15.14 5.60
CA GLU A 254 -11.38 -13.81 6.18
C GLU A 254 -9.92 -13.66 6.63
N HIS A 255 -9.33 -12.50 6.40
CA HIS A 255 -7.94 -12.24 6.75
C HIS A 255 -7.76 -11.90 8.22
N GLY A 256 -6.67 -12.41 8.82
CA GLY A 256 -6.34 -12.17 10.22
C GLY A 256 -5.00 -12.81 10.60
N TYR A 257 -4.72 -12.84 11.89
CA TYR A 257 -3.46 -13.29 12.47
C TYR A 257 -3.68 -14.58 13.24
N ASP A 258 -2.80 -15.55 13.02
CA ASP A 258 -2.64 -16.76 13.84
C ASP A 258 -1.18 -17.20 13.89
N GLY A 259 -0.89 -18.30 14.59
CA GLY A 259 0.48 -18.78 14.74
C GLY A 259 1.32 -17.87 15.63
N THR A 260 2.63 -17.84 15.36
CA THR A 260 3.59 -17.17 16.26
C THR A 260 4.44 -16.16 15.52
N GLN A 261 4.45 -14.93 16.02
CA GLN A 261 5.31 -13.83 15.62
C GLN A 261 5.90 -13.17 16.88
N GLU A 262 7.03 -13.70 17.37
CA GLU A 262 7.65 -13.28 18.63
C GLU A 262 8.30 -11.89 18.60
N VAL A 263 8.66 -11.42 17.40
CA VAL A 263 9.37 -10.15 17.18
C VAL A 263 8.39 -9.13 16.62
N TRP A 264 8.45 -7.92 17.15
CA TRP A 264 7.66 -6.80 16.63
C TRP A 264 7.87 -6.64 15.11
N VAL A 265 6.79 -6.57 14.38
CA VAL A 265 6.76 -6.32 12.93
C VAL A 265 5.90 -5.11 12.63
N GLU A 266 6.26 -4.39 11.59
CA GLU A 266 5.47 -3.28 11.07
C GLU A 266 4.40 -3.83 10.13
N GLU A 267 3.15 -3.77 10.56
CA GLU A 267 2.00 -4.12 9.72
C GLU A 267 1.56 -2.92 8.91
N ARG A 268 1.16 -3.18 7.67
CA ARG A 268 0.66 -2.19 6.75
C ARG A 268 -0.53 -2.72 5.95
N ILE A 269 -1.67 -2.08 6.11
CA ILE A 269 -2.95 -2.48 5.52
C ILE A 269 -3.46 -1.38 4.62
N GLN A 270 -3.51 -1.61 3.31
CA GLN A 270 -4.06 -0.66 2.35
C GLN A 270 -5.58 -0.62 2.44
N LEU A 271 -6.15 0.57 2.66
CA LEU A 271 -7.60 0.75 2.71
C LEU A 271 -8.25 0.83 1.32
N ASP A 272 -7.47 0.94 0.26
CA ASP A 272 -7.94 0.92 -1.13
C ASP A 272 -8.75 -0.35 -1.46
N GLN A 273 -8.54 -1.44 -0.70
CA GLN A 273 -9.35 -2.66 -0.79
C GLN A 273 -10.84 -2.43 -0.48
N LEU A 274 -11.19 -1.33 0.18
CA LEU A 274 -12.58 -0.96 0.54
C LEU A 274 -13.21 0.00 -0.48
N GLY A 275 -12.45 0.46 -1.50
CA GLY A 275 -12.90 1.47 -2.46
C GLY A 275 -13.17 2.83 -1.81
N ASP A 276 -14.08 3.61 -2.40
CA ASP A 276 -14.42 4.97 -1.94
C ASP A 276 -15.44 4.99 -0.79
N ALA A 277 -15.37 4.00 0.11
CA ALA A 277 -16.34 3.82 1.18
C ALA A 277 -16.17 4.83 2.33
N ILE A 278 -17.21 5.02 3.12
CA ILE A 278 -17.15 5.73 4.41
C ILE A 278 -16.95 4.69 5.52
N ILE A 279 -15.93 4.90 6.34
CA ILE A 279 -15.59 4.03 7.47
C ILE A 279 -16.05 4.69 8.76
N TYR A 280 -16.84 3.96 9.56
CA TYR A 280 -17.38 4.46 10.83
C TYR A 280 -16.63 3.95 12.06
N GLY A 281 -15.74 2.98 11.90
CA GLY A 281 -14.91 2.47 12.98
C GLY A 281 -13.94 1.40 12.55
N PHE A 282 -12.99 1.12 13.42
CA PHE A 282 -12.07 -0.02 13.30
C PHE A 282 -12.10 -0.82 14.59
N ARG A 283 -11.87 -2.13 14.49
CA ARG A 283 -11.70 -2.97 15.66
C ARG A 283 -10.70 -4.09 15.43
N PHE A 284 -9.96 -4.41 16.49
CA PHE A 284 -9.36 -5.72 16.64
C PHE A 284 -10.36 -6.65 17.32
N ILE A 285 -10.63 -7.79 16.72
CA ILE A 285 -11.49 -8.83 17.29
C ILE A 285 -10.73 -10.13 17.43
N GLN A 286 -10.67 -10.63 18.65
CA GLN A 286 -10.10 -11.92 19.00
C GLN A 286 -11.22 -12.95 19.11
N THR A 287 -11.01 -14.11 18.52
CA THR A 287 -11.90 -15.29 18.62
C THR A 287 -11.09 -16.52 18.95
N SER A 288 -11.48 -17.27 19.99
CA SER A 288 -10.83 -18.50 20.41
C SER A 288 -11.79 -19.67 20.45
N ASP A 289 -11.26 -20.89 20.26
CA ASP A 289 -12.03 -22.13 20.43
C ASP A 289 -12.04 -22.61 21.89
N ASN A 290 -12.25 -23.90 22.15
CA ASN A 290 -12.34 -24.45 23.52
C ASN A 290 -11.04 -25.08 24.03
N ALA A 291 -9.92 -24.79 23.43
CA ALA A 291 -8.65 -25.42 23.76
C ALA A 291 -7.44 -24.56 23.34
N VAL A 292 -6.33 -24.72 24.05
CA VAL A 292 -5.02 -24.11 23.77
C VAL A 292 -5.08 -22.57 23.84
N GLU A 293 -4.79 -22.08 25.04
CA GLU A 293 -4.63 -20.65 25.32
C GLU A 293 -3.17 -20.25 25.14
N GLU A 294 -2.92 -19.19 24.36
CA GLU A 294 -1.58 -18.64 24.11
C GLU A 294 -1.50 -17.18 24.60
N ASP A 295 -0.33 -16.53 24.44
CA ASP A 295 -0.07 -15.17 24.95
C ASP A 295 -0.88 -14.07 24.23
N GLY A 296 -1.43 -14.37 23.06
CA GLY A 296 -2.36 -13.50 22.33
C GLY A 296 -1.69 -12.51 21.40
N PHE A 297 -2.38 -11.38 21.18
CA PHE A 297 -2.01 -10.35 20.22
C PHE A 297 -1.69 -9.04 20.94
N ILE A 298 -0.54 -8.45 20.61
CA ILE A 298 -0.11 -7.16 21.16
C ILE A 298 0.12 -6.21 20.01
N VAL A 299 -0.47 -5.02 20.08
CA VAL A 299 -0.37 -3.97 19.08
C VAL A 299 0.03 -2.64 19.71
N ASP A 300 0.88 -1.88 19.00
CA ASP A 300 1.34 -0.56 19.41
C ASP A 300 1.45 0.38 18.21
N ASP A 301 1.57 1.69 18.47
CA ASP A 301 1.72 2.75 17.45
C ASP A 301 0.68 2.67 16.31
N PHE A 302 -0.58 2.46 16.64
CA PHE A 302 -1.65 2.39 15.65
C PHE A 302 -1.90 3.75 15.01
N SER A 303 -1.82 3.81 13.68
CA SER A 303 -2.07 5.03 12.91
C SER A 303 -2.90 4.78 11.65
N ILE A 304 -3.62 5.79 11.23
CA ILE A 304 -4.27 5.86 9.92
C ILE A 304 -3.70 7.07 9.20
N LEU A 305 -3.12 6.83 8.05
CA LEU A 305 -2.56 7.85 7.19
C LEU A 305 -3.37 7.93 5.90
N GLY A 306 -3.58 9.13 5.38
CA GLY A 306 -4.27 9.36 4.12
C GLY A 306 -3.50 10.33 3.23
N MET A 307 -3.35 9.98 1.97
CA MET A 307 -2.85 10.90 0.96
C MET A 307 -4.02 11.62 0.32
N PRO A 308 -4.20 12.93 0.58
CA PRO A 308 -5.35 13.67 0.06
C PRO A 308 -5.50 13.53 -1.45
N ALA A 309 -6.71 13.23 -1.91
CA ALA A 309 -7.03 13.21 -3.33
C ALA A 309 -7.26 14.64 -3.82
N PHE A 310 -6.79 14.90 -5.05
CA PHE A 310 -7.09 16.17 -5.69
C PHE A 310 -8.45 16.13 -6.36
N GLN A 311 -9.22 17.18 -6.14
CA GLN A 311 -10.50 17.35 -6.80
C GLN A 311 -10.43 18.53 -7.78
N ILE A 312 -10.79 18.28 -9.04
CA ILE A 312 -10.92 19.35 -10.03
C ILE A 312 -11.98 20.35 -9.54
N GLY A 313 -11.56 21.61 -9.39
CA GLY A 313 -12.39 22.69 -8.90
C GLY A 313 -12.22 23.02 -7.41
N ASP A 314 -11.37 22.30 -6.67
CA ASP A 314 -11.01 22.60 -5.29
C ASP A 314 -10.00 23.76 -5.25
N PHE A 315 -10.50 24.98 -5.24
CA PHE A 315 -9.69 26.21 -5.31
C PHE A 315 -8.97 26.52 -4.00
N ASN A 316 -9.62 26.25 -2.88
CA ASN A 316 -9.08 26.54 -1.55
C ASN A 316 -8.26 25.39 -0.96
N LEU A 317 -8.20 24.24 -1.66
CA LEU A 317 -7.48 23.02 -1.29
C LEU A 317 -7.93 22.45 0.07
N ASP A 318 -9.26 22.54 0.36
CA ASP A 318 -9.85 21.98 1.56
C ASP A 318 -10.43 20.57 1.35
N HIS A 319 -10.13 19.95 0.20
CA HIS A 319 -10.59 18.63 -0.25
C HIS A 319 -12.11 18.52 -0.45
N SER A 320 -12.80 19.66 -0.64
CA SER A 320 -14.25 19.71 -0.81
C SER A 320 -14.65 20.64 -1.92
N VAL A 321 -15.00 20.13 -3.08
CA VAL A 321 -15.49 20.97 -4.19
C VAL A 321 -16.89 21.49 -3.90
N ASN A 322 -17.00 22.75 -3.53
CA ASN A 322 -18.25 23.38 -3.10
C ASN A 322 -18.34 24.87 -3.49
N VAL A 323 -19.35 25.57 -2.99
CA VAL A 323 -19.57 26.97 -3.34
C VAL A 323 -18.45 27.91 -2.85
N MET A 324 -17.64 27.50 -1.87
CA MET A 324 -16.53 28.33 -1.39
C MET A 324 -15.42 28.44 -2.42
N ASP A 325 -15.22 27.39 -3.23
CA ASP A 325 -14.28 27.41 -4.34
C ASP A 325 -14.71 28.36 -5.45
N VAL A 326 -16.02 28.38 -5.74
CA VAL A 326 -16.60 29.36 -6.66
C VAL A 326 -16.31 30.79 -6.18
N PHE A 327 -16.44 31.05 -4.88
CA PHE A 327 -16.11 32.38 -4.31
C PHE A 327 -14.61 32.66 -4.40
N GLY A 328 -13.75 31.68 -4.11
CA GLY A 328 -12.30 31.82 -4.21
C GLY A 328 -11.84 32.15 -5.64
N MET A 329 -12.33 31.39 -6.63
CA MET A 329 -12.06 31.66 -8.05
C MET A 329 -12.58 33.04 -8.48
N ALA A 330 -13.77 33.43 -8.04
CA ALA A 330 -14.34 34.74 -8.35
C ALA A 330 -13.51 35.89 -7.74
N ASP A 331 -13.03 35.72 -6.49
CA ASP A 331 -12.20 36.72 -5.82
C ASP A 331 -10.83 36.83 -6.53
N LEU A 332 -10.22 35.74 -6.93
CA LEU A 332 -8.99 35.75 -7.75
C LEU A 332 -9.17 36.55 -9.04
N ILE A 333 -10.23 36.30 -9.79
CA ILE A 333 -10.51 36.98 -11.06
C ILE A 333 -10.74 38.49 -10.82
N ILE A 334 -11.43 38.87 -9.74
CA ILE A 334 -11.73 40.26 -9.42
C ILE A 334 -10.50 41.01 -8.93
N SER A 335 -9.63 40.34 -8.18
CA SER A 335 -8.40 40.94 -7.63
C SER A 335 -7.29 41.08 -8.68
N GLU A 336 -7.45 40.47 -9.84
CA GLU A 336 -6.42 40.42 -10.89
C GLU A 336 -5.08 39.85 -10.37
N GLU A 337 -5.13 38.94 -9.38
CA GLU A 337 -3.97 38.24 -8.86
C GLU A 337 -3.66 37.03 -9.77
N ASN A 338 -2.40 36.60 -9.79
CA ASN A 338 -2.04 35.36 -10.46
C ASN A 338 -2.41 34.17 -9.58
N PRO A 339 -3.03 33.12 -10.11
CA PRO A 339 -3.27 31.89 -9.38
C PRO A 339 -1.93 31.25 -8.94
N ALA A 340 -1.94 30.55 -7.84
CA ALA A 340 -0.86 29.62 -7.54
C ALA A 340 -0.88 28.46 -8.54
N ASP A 341 0.26 27.82 -8.75
CA ASP A 341 0.39 26.74 -9.76
C ASP A 341 -0.64 25.61 -9.54
N LEU A 342 -0.89 25.21 -8.28
CA LEU A 342 -1.92 24.24 -7.93
C LEU A 342 -3.34 24.73 -8.22
N GLN A 343 -3.63 25.99 -7.98
CA GLN A 343 -4.94 26.55 -8.29
C GLN A 343 -5.19 26.56 -9.79
N LEU A 344 -4.18 26.90 -10.59
CA LEU A 344 -4.27 26.83 -12.05
C LEU A 344 -4.52 25.40 -12.50
N LEU A 345 -3.79 24.43 -11.93
CA LEU A 345 -3.88 23.02 -12.30
C LEU A 345 -5.28 22.44 -12.06
N PHE A 346 -5.93 22.78 -10.92
CA PHE A 346 -7.24 22.21 -10.58
C PHE A 346 -8.43 23.05 -11.02
N CYS A 347 -8.23 24.32 -11.24
CA CYS A 347 -9.32 25.26 -11.49
C CYS A 347 -9.37 25.82 -12.90
N ASP A 348 -8.34 25.61 -13.72
CA ASP A 348 -8.43 25.76 -15.18
C ASP A 348 -9.13 24.52 -15.77
N ILE A 349 -10.43 24.41 -15.53
CA ILE A 349 -11.24 23.24 -15.86
C ILE A 349 -11.38 23.03 -17.38
N ASN A 350 -11.25 24.11 -18.12
CA ASN A 350 -11.35 24.08 -19.59
C ASN A 350 -9.99 23.92 -20.31
N GLY A 351 -8.87 23.98 -19.57
CA GLY A 351 -7.50 23.86 -20.12
C GLY A 351 -7.06 25.06 -20.98
N SER A 352 -7.58 26.25 -20.69
CA SER A 352 -7.25 27.48 -21.44
C SER A 352 -5.89 28.08 -21.08
N GLY A 353 -5.33 27.71 -19.92
CA GLY A 353 -4.13 28.26 -19.31
C GLY A 353 -4.37 29.42 -18.35
N ASP A 354 -5.62 29.82 -18.14
CA ASP A 354 -6.02 30.87 -17.19
C ASP A 354 -7.29 30.46 -16.46
N ILE A 355 -7.44 30.86 -15.20
CA ILE A 355 -8.70 30.69 -14.45
C ILE A 355 -9.62 31.87 -14.80
N ASP A 356 -10.71 31.61 -15.50
CA ASP A 356 -11.67 32.62 -15.94
C ASP A 356 -13.14 32.31 -15.58
N THR A 357 -14.05 33.10 -16.06
CA THR A 357 -15.49 32.90 -15.79
C THR A 357 -16.08 31.65 -16.41
N VAL A 358 -15.42 31.04 -17.39
CA VAL A 358 -15.85 29.77 -17.99
C VAL A 358 -15.58 28.63 -17.02
N ASP A 359 -14.44 28.67 -16.33
CA ASP A 359 -14.10 27.67 -15.30
C ASP A 359 -15.06 27.74 -14.13
N ILE A 360 -15.42 28.93 -13.69
CA ILE A 360 -16.48 29.10 -12.67
C ILE A 360 -17.80 28.45 -13.10
N LEU A 361 -18.19 28.61 -14.36
CA LEU A 361 -19.42 27.98 -14.87
C LEU A 361 -19.31 26.47 -14.93
N LEU A 362 -18.15 25.94 -15.29
CA LEU A 362 -17.89 24.49 -15.29
C LEU A 362 -17.87 23.95 -13.86
N LEU A 363 -17.24 24.66 -12.93
CA LEU A 363 -17.25 24.32 -11.51
C LEU A 363 -18.67 24.26 -10.94
N ILE A 364 -19.50 25.26 -11.23
CA ILE A 364 -20.91 25.26 -10.83
C ILE A 364 -21.64 24.04 -11.38
N ASN A 365 -21.36 23.62 -12.61
CA ASN A 365 -21.95 22.41 -13.18
C ASN A 365 -21.49 21.13 -12.44
N ILE A 366 -20.22 21.06 -12.07
CA ILE A 366 -19.68 19.96 -11.25
C ILE A 366 -20.41 19.89 -9.90
N ILE A 367 -20.50 21.01 -9.19
CA ILE A 367 -21.16 21.09 -7.88
C ILE A 367 -22.65 20.70 -7.97
N LEU A 368 -23.33 21.13 -9.02
CA LEU A 368 -24.77 20.86 -9.20
C LEU A 368 -25.04 19.49 -9.84
N LYS A 369 -23.98 18.74 -10.23
CA LYS A 369 -24.09 17.43 -10.90
C LYS A 369 -25.02 17.43 -12.12
N PHE A 370 -24.92 18.45 -12.94
CA PHE A 370 -25.65 18.55 -14.21
C PHE A 370 -24.86 17.92 -15.38
#